data_a0f72cb3169c843179b1d792401c30a7
#
_entry.id   a0f72cb3169c843179b1d792401c30a7
#
_cell.length_a   1.000
_cell.length_b   1.000
_cell.length_c   1.000
_cell.angle_alpha   90.00
_cell.angle_beta   90.00
_cell.angle_gamma   90.00
#
_symmetry.space_group_name_H-M   'P 1'
#
loop_
_entity.id
_entity.type
_entity.pdbx_description
1 polymer ?
#
loop_
_entity_poly.entity_id
_entity_poly.type
_entity_poly.pdbx_seq_one_letter_code
_entity_poly.pdbx_strand_id
1 'polypeptide(L)'
;VIGTEPALKPAVEKYPGGRILVMATPMTIKQEKFQALKHQFDDRAQIIGLPCEGLMEFVERGELRGSAVAAYLTEKLAPYLREPVDGIVLGCTHYPFLTGAIRRIVGPGPEIMDGSHGVAMQLERKLAQSGMLRQCGEPGTAVFENSLDEPEILAR
;
A
#
# COMPACT_ATOMS: atom_id res chain seq x y z
N VAL A 1 -1.39 -20.35 1.96
CA VAL A 1 -1.98 -19.00 1.88
C VAL A 1 -1.01 -18.01 2.47
N ILE A 2 -0.82 -16.88 1.80
CA ILE A 2 -0.01 -15.76 2.29
C ILE A 2 -0.97 -14.59 2.49
N GLY A 3 -1.08 -14.14 3.74
CA GLY A 3 -1.87 -12.97 4.07
C GLY A 3 -1.13 -11.68 3.73
N THR A 4 -1.87 -10.64 3.36
CA THR A 4 -1.34 -9.30 3.18
C THR A 4 -1.77 -8.43 4.36
N GLU A 5 -0.85 -7.62 4.84
CA GLU A 5 -1.09 -6.59 5.85
C GLU A 5 -0.43 -5.29 5.39
N PRO A 6 -0.92 -4.12 5.83
CA PRO A 6 -0.20 -2.88 5.61
C PRO A 6 1.25 -3.00 6.08
N ALA A 7 2.20 -2.42 5.32
CA ALA A 7 3.63 -2.48 5.62
C ALA A 7 4.01 -1.64 6.86
N LEU A 8 3.23 -1.77 7.92
CA LEU A 8 3.39 -0.98 9.15
C LEU A 8 4.62 -1.40 9.94
N LYS A 9 4.85 -2.72 10.08
CA LYS A 9 6.01 -3.22 10.80
C LYS A 9 7.34 -2.71 10.22
N PRO A 10 7.63 -2.87 8.90
CA PRO A 10 8.87 -2.32 8.34
C PRO A 10 8.96 -0.79 8.43
N ALA A 11 7.83 -0.07 8.38
CA ALA A 11 7.81 1.37 8.54
C ALA A 11 8.24 1.79 9.95
N VAL A 12 7.71 1.15 10.98
CA VAL A 12 8.06 1.43 12.39
C VAL A 12 9.51 1.02 12.70
N GLU A 13 9.98 -0.10 12.15
CA GLU A 13 11.37 -0.54 12.32
C GLU A 13 12.36 0.45 11.70
N LYS A 14 11.99 1.06 10.58
CA LYS A 14 12.83 2.05 9.89
C LYS A 14 12.79 3.43 10.53
N TYR A 15 11.65 3.83 11.08
CA TYR A 15 11.41 5.15 11.69
C TYR A 15 10.93 5.02 13.13
N PRO A 16 11.78 4.54 14.06
CA PRO A 16 11.42 4.44 15.47
C PRO A 16 11.16 5.85 16.05
N GLY A 17 10.04 6.04 16.73
CA GLY A 17 9.56 7.35 17.19
C GLY A 17 9.00 8.24 16.08
N GLY A 18 9.05 7.80 14.83
CA GLY A 18 8.60 8.59 13.67
C GLY A 18 7.08 8.69 13.55
N ARG A 19 6.66 9.60 12.68
CA ARG A 19 5.26 9.87 12.36
C ARG A 19 4.90 9.20 11.03
N ILE A 20 4.03 8.19 11.10
CA ILE A 20 3.69 7.29 9.98
C ILE A 20 2.21 7.45 9.63
N LEU A 21 1.92 7.85 8.39
CA LEU A 21 0.56 7.84 7.85
C LEU A 21 0.27 6.49 7.18
N VAL A 22 -0.88 5.91 7.48
CA VAL A 22 -1.37 4.69 6.82
C VAL A 22 -2.58 5.05 5.97
N MET A 23 -2.38 5.17 4.66
CA MET A 23 -3.46 5.40 3.70
C MET A 23 -4.15 4.08 3.40
N ALA A 24 -5.43 3.96 3.74
CA ALA A 24 -6.20 2.74 3.50
C ALA A 24 -7.68 3.06 3.25
N THR A 25 -8.46 2.06 2.88
CA THR A 25 -9.91 2.24 2.77
C THR A 25 -10.54 2.48 4.14
N PRO A 26 -11.68 3.18 4.23
CA PRO A 26 -12.39 3.36 5.50
C PRO A 26 -12.69 2.03 6.22
N MET A 27 -13.01 0.99 5.45
CA MET A 27 -13.25 -0.35 5.97
C MET A 27 -11.97 -0.90 6.65
N THR A 28 -10.82 -0.83 5.98
CA THR A 28 -9.55 -1.30 6.53
C THR A 28 -9.19 -0.59 7.83
N ILE A 29 -9.33 0.76 7.85
CA ILE A 29 -9.03 1.55 9.05
C ILE A 29 -9.92 1.18 10.24
N LYS A 30 -11.19 0.83 10.00
CA LYS A 30 -12.15 0.45 11.05
C LYS A 30 -12.02 -1.01 11.52
N GLN A 31 -11.35 -1.86 10.76
CA GLN A 31 -11.21 -3.28 11.12
C GLN A 31 -10.42 -3.46 12.41
N GLU A 32 -10.91 -4.33 13.29
CA GLU A 32 -10.23 -4.72 14.53
C GLU A 32 -8.80 -5.20 14.29
N LYS A 33 -8.59 -5.94 13.19
CA LYS A 33 -7.27 -6.42 12.80
C LYS A 33 -6.26 -5.28 12.57
N PHE A 34 -6.68 -4.19 11.91
CA PHE A 34 -5.84 -3.02 11.71
C PHE A 34 -5.60 -2.28 13.04
N GLN A 35 -6.62 -2.13 13.87
CA GLN A 35 -6.49 -1.49 15.18
C GLN A 35 -5.56 -2.29 16.10
N ALA A 36 -5.67 -3.62 16.10
CA ALA A 36 -4.77 -4.49 16.85
C ALA A 36 -3.32 -4.39 16.34
N LEU A 37 -3.12 -4.37 15.01
CA LEU A 37 -1.80 -4.18 14.41
C LEU A 37 -1.19 -2.83 14.79
N LYS A 38 -1.97 -1.75 14.70
CA LYS A 38 -1.55 -0.41 15.12
C LYS A 38 -1.13 -0.39 16.59
N HIS A 39 -1.96 -0.97 17.46
CA HIS A 39 -1.74 -0.99 18.91
C HIS A 39 -0.44 -1.72 19.31
N GLN A 40 0.03 -2.68 18.51
CA GLN A 40 1.32 -3.35 18.75
C GLN A 40 2.54 -2.41 18.62
N PHE A 41 2.36 -1.23 18.05
CA PHE A 41 3.44 -0.29 17.76
C PHE A 41 3.19 1.11 18.31
N ASP A 42 2.13 1.32 19.11
CA ASP A 42 1.76 2.64 19.65
C ASP A 42 2.84 3.24 20.57
N ASP A 43 3.66 2.39 21.17
CA ASP A 43 4.83 2.80 22.00
C ASP A 43 6.09 3.09 21.17
N ARG A 44 6.08 2.74 19.87
CA ARG A 44 7.27 2.76 19.00
C ARG A 44 7.22 3.81 17.89
N ALA A 45 6.04 4.29 17.51
CA ALA A 45 5.85 5.31 16.49
C ALA A 45 4.45 5.95 16.59
N GLN A 46 4.31 7.17 16.11
CA GLN A 46 3.00 7.81 15.95
C GLN A 46 2.32 7.32 14.66
N ILE A 47 1.39 6.40 14.79
CA ILE A 47 0.69 5.80 13.66
C ILE A 47 -0.67 6.47 13.46
N ILE A 48 -0.88 7.05 12.29
CA ILE A 48 -2.09 7.77 11.93
C ILE A 48 -2.77 7.05 10.77
N GLY A 49 -3.97 6.51 11.00
CA GLY A 49 -4.80 5.94 9.93
C GLY A 49 -5.48 7.07 9.14
N LEU A 50 -5.26 7.10 7.83
CA LEU A 50 -5.87 8.04 6.90
C LEU A 50 -6.87 7.30 6.01
N PRO A 51 -8.18 7.41 6.27
CA PRO A 51 -9.19 6.80 5.40
C PRO A 51 -9.30 7.57 4.08
N CYS A 52 -9.05 6.86 2.96
CA CYS A 52 -9.06 7.40 1.62
C CYS A 52 -10.28 6.87 0.84
N GLU A 53 -11.46 7.35 1.21
CA GLU A 53 -12.71 7.03 0.52
C GLU A 53 -12.69 7.57 -0.91
N GLY A 54 -13.08 6.76 -1.90
CA GLY A 54 -13.11 7.18 -3.31
C GLY A 54 -11.75 7.11 -4.02
N LEU A 55 -10.64 6.86 -3.31
CA LEU A 55 -9.31 6.84 -3.94
C LEU A 55 -9.10 5.59 -4.83
N MET A 56 -9.69 4.47 -4.47
CA MET A 56 -9.65 3.23 -5.26
C MET A 56 -10.29 3.44 -6.63
N GLU A 57 -11.40 4.17 -6.68
CA GLU A 57 -12.16 4.42 -7.90
C GLU A 57 -11.38 5.23 -8.96
N PHE A 58 -10.45 6.08 -8.55
CA PHE A 58 -9.52 6.72 -9.49
C PHE A 58 -8.64 5.68 -10.19
N VAL A 59 -8.14 4.69 -9.44
CA VAL A 59 -7.31 3.62 -10.00
C VAL A 59 -8.11 2.75 -10.96
N GLU A 60 -9.33 2.36 -10.55
CA GLU A 60 -10.23 1.53 -11.37
C GLU A 60 -10.62 2.22 -12.70
N ARG A 61 -10.72 3.54 -12.71
CA ARG A 61 -10.95 4.33 -13.93
C ARG A 61 -9.68 4.63 -14.73
N GLY A 62 -8.49 4.19 -14.25
CA GLY A 62 -7.22 4.51 -14.88
C GLY A 62 -6.77 5.97 -14.70
N GLU A 63 -7.43 6.73 -13.80
CA GLU A 63 -7.12 8.13 -13.50
C GLU A 63 -5.93 8.24 -12.52
N LEU A 64 -4.76 7.75 -12.94
CA LEU A 64 -3.56 7.71 -12.08
C LEU A 64 -2.84 9.07 -12.01
N ARG A 65 -3.21 10.01 -12.85
CA ARG A 65 -2.60 11.34 -13.01
C ARG A 65 -3.68 12.36 -13.36
N GLY A 66 -3.35 13.64 -13.23
CA GLY A 66 -4.26 14.72 -13.60
C GLY A 66 -4.76 15.53 -12.41
N SER A 67 -5.58 16.55 -12.70
CA SER A 67 -6.03 17.53 -11.71
C SER A 67 -6.98 16.94 -10.67
N ALA A 68 -7.84 16.00 -11.05
CA ALA A 68 -8.85 15.44 -10.16
C ALA A 68 -8.19 14.62 -9.02
N VAL A 69 -7.32 13.66 -9.36
CA VAL A 69 -6.60 12.87 -8.36
C VAL A 69 -5.64 13.75 -7.55
N ALA A 70 -5.00 14.75 -8.17
CA ALA A 70 -4.13 15.68 -7.47
C ALA A 70 -4.91 16.53 -6.45
N ALA A 71 -6.07 17.06 -6.81
CA ALA A 71 -6.93 17.82 -5.90
C ALA A 71 -7.39 16.96 -4.72
N TYR A 72 -7.86 15.74 -4.99
CA TYR A 72 -8.23 14.78 -3.96
C TYR A 72 -7.09 14.51 -2.97
N LEU A 73 -5.89 14.16 -3.48
CA LEU A 73 -4.75 13.85 -2.64
C LEU A 73 -4.27 15.07 -1.85
N THR A 74 -4.30 16.26 -2.46
CA THR A 74 -3.94 17.51 -1.77
C THR A 74 -4.87 17.77 -0.60
N GLU A 75 -6.18 17.69 -0.81
CA GLU A 75 -7.18 17.88 0.24
C GLU A 75 -7.00 16.87 1.38
N LYS A 76 -6.84 15.60 1.04
CA LYS A 76 -6.70 14.51 2.03
C LYS A 76 -5.41 14.58 2.83
N LEU A 77 -4.31 14.94 2.21
CA LEU A 77 -2.99 14.94 2.85
C LEU A 77 -2.66 16.25 3.56
N ALA A 78 -3.19 17.40 3.10
CA ALA A 78 -2.86 18.72 3.64
C ALA A 78 -2.94 18.84 5.18
N PRO A 79 -3.96 18.29 5.86
CA PRO A 79 -4.04 18.39 7.33
C PRO A 79 -2.87 17.69 8.04
N TYR A 80 -2.35 16.62 7.43
CA TYR A 80 -1.31 15.77 8.02
C TYR A 80 0.10 16.24 7.69
N LEU A 81 0.27 16.99 6.61
CA LEU A 81 1.55 17.54 6.16
C LEU A 81 1.94 18.86 6.86
N ARG A 82 1.13 19.34 7.80
CA ARG A 82 1.47 20.50 8.65
C ARG A 82 2.62 20.21 9.59
N GLU A 83 2.85 18.96 9.90
CA GLU A 83 3.96 18.46 10.69
C GLU A 83 4.77 17.46 9.84
N PRO A 84 6.07 17.28 10.12
CA PRO A 84 6.88 16.30 9.42
C PRO A 84 6.26 14.89 9.45
N VAL A 85 6.31 14.20 8.33
CA VAL A 85 5.90 12.80 8.19
C VAL A 85 7.12 12.03 7.71
N ASP A 86 7.46 10.94 8.39
CA ASP A 86 8.62 10.11 8.06
C ASP A 86 8.26 9.01 7.05
N GLY A 87 7.09 8.43 7.21
CA GLY A 87 6.63 7.34 6.35
C GLY A 87 5.16 7.44 5.96
N ILE A 88 4.86 7.00 4.74
CA ILE A 88 3.50 6.82 4.23
C ILE A 88 3.35 5.37 3.81
N VAL A 89 2.48 4.64 4.50
CA VAL A 89 2.19 3.23 4.20
C VAL A 89 0.92 3.15 3.34
N LEU A 90 1.05 2.51 2.18
CA LEU A 90 -0.07 2.25 1.28
C LEU A 90 -0.74 0.93 1.67
N GLY A 91 -1.82 1.03 2.42
CA GLY A 91 -2.57 -0.10 3.00
C GLY A 91 -3.71 -0.63 2.12
N CYS A 92 -3.69 -0.34 0.83
CA CYS A 92 -4.63 -0.85 -0.16
C CYS A 92 -3.89 -1.26 -1.42
N THR A 93 -4.28 -2.37 -2.05
CA THR A 93 -3.64 -2.92 -3.25
C THR A 93 -3.69 -2.00 -4.47
N HIS A 94 -4.63 -1.06 -4.50
CA HIS A 94 -4.76 -0.07 -5.57
C HIS A 94 -3.80 1.12 -5.42
N TYR A 95 -3.45 1.50 -4.20
CA TYR A 95 -2.72 2.75 -3.95
C TYR A 95 -1.26 2.78 -4.45
N PRO A 96 -0.54 1.67 -4.60
CA PRO A 96 0.78 1.67 -5.23
C PRO A 96 0.79 2.27 -6.64
N PHE A 97 -0.30 2.14 -7.41
CA PHE A 97 -0.45 2.79 -8.73
C PHE A 97 -0.45 4.32 -8.66
N LEU A 98 -0.78 4.89 -7.51
CA LEU A 98 -0.82 6.32 -7.25
C LEU A 98 0.47 6.87 -6.59
N THR A 99 1.49 6.03 -6.37
CA THR A 99 2.74 6.44 -5.71
C THR A 99 3.34 7.70 -6.33
N GLY A 100 3.35 7.80 -7.66
CA GLY A 100 3.84 8.98 -8.37
C GLY A 100 3.00 10.25 -8.13
N ALA A 101 1.68 10.12 -7.97
CA ALA A 101 0.79 11.24 -7.65
C ALA A 101 0.97 11.66 -6.18
N ILE A 102 1.02 10.71 -5.27
CA ILE A 102 1.26 10.96 -3.84
C ILE A 102 2.62 11.65 -3.66
N ARG A 103 3.68 11.15 -4.29
CA ARG A 103 5.03 11.72 -4.22
C ARG A 103 5.08 13.18 -4.66
N ARG A 104 4.31 13.58 -5.68
CA ARG A 104 4.24 14.99 -6.13
C ARG A 104 3.63 15.92 -5.08
N ILE A 105 2.70 15.41 -4.26
CA ILE A 105 2.05 16.19 -3.20
C ILE A 105 2.92 16.27 -1.94
N VAL A 106 3.48 15.14 -1.51
CA VAL A 106 4.21 15.06 -0.24
C VAL A 106 5.70 15.47 -0.37
N GLY A 107 6.19 15.61 -1.60
CA GLY A 107 7.60 15.93 -1.84
C GLY A 107 8.55 14.74 -1.51
N PRO A 108 9.86 14.99 -1.42
CA PRO A 108 10.87 13.94 -1.24
C PRO A 108 11.01 13.45 0.20
N GLY A 109 10.46 14.17 1.20
CA GLY A 109 10.68 13.89 2.62
C GLY A 109 10.18 12.53 3.07
N PRO A 110 8.87 12.26 3.05
CA PRO A 110 8.33 10.99 3.52
C PRO A 110 8.73 9.82 2.62
N GLU A 111 9.06 8.67 3.19
CA GLU A 111 9.16 7.45 2.40
C GLU A 111 7.79 6.84 2.17
N ILE A 112 7.52 6.44 0.93
CA ILE A 112 6.27 5.75 0.56
C ILE A 112 6.57 4.27 0.47
N MET A 113 5.84 3.47 1.24
CA MET A 113 6.02 2.03 1.39
C MET A 113 4.71 1.28 1.15
N ASP A 114 4.80 0.12 0.55
CA ASP A 114 3.69 -0.82 0.40
C ASP A 114 4.11 -2.25 0.77
N GLY A 115 3.14 -3.16 0.81
CA GLY A 115 3.37 -4.55 1.20
C GLY A 115 3.85 -5.47 0.10
N SER A 116 3.95 -5.03 -1.15
CA SER A 116 4.15 -5.89 -2.33
C SER A 116 5.45 -6.69 -2.24
N HIS A 117 6.55 -6.01 -1.94
CA HIS A 117 7.86 -6.67 -1.80
C HIS A 117 7.85 -7.69 -0.64
N GLY A 118 7.30 -7.32 0.51
CA GLY A 118 7.20 -8.21 1.67
C GLY A 118 6.39 -9.48 1.39
N VAL A 119 5.30 -9.35 0.65
CA VAL A 119 4.45 -10.48 0.23
C VAL A 119 5.22 -11.39 -0.73
N ALA A 120 5.93 -10.84 -1.72
CA ALA A 120 6.73 -11.60 -2.67
C ALA A 120 7.84 -12.39 -1.97
N MET A 121 8.60 -11.74 -1.09
CA MET A 121 9.65 -12.39 -0.29
C MET A 121 9.08 -13.50 0.64
N GLN A 122 7.90 -13.28 1.19
CA GLN A 122 7.24 -14.31 2.01
C GLN A 122 6.82 -15.51 1.16
N LEU A 123 6.33 -15.28 -0.06
CA LEU A 123 5.99 -16.35 -1.01
C LEU A 123 7.24 -17.18 -1.34
N GLU A 124 8.32 -16.53 -1.75
CA GLU A 124 9.60 -17.18 -2.05
C GLU A 124 10.07 -18.05 -0.88
N ARG A 125 10.08 -17.50 0.32
CA ARG A 125 10.47 -18.22 1.55
C ARG A 125 9.61 -19.45 1.79
N LYS A 126 8.29 -19.34 1.61
CA LYS A 126 7.35 -20.46 1.79
C LYS A 126 7.57 -21.55 0.74
N LEU A 127 7.80 -21.18 -0.51
CA LEU A 127 8.10 -22.15 -1.56
C LEU A 127 9.42 -22.87 -1.30
N ALA A 128 10.47 -22.14 -0.90
CA ALA A 128 11.76 -22.74 -0.52
C ALA A 128 11.62 -23.71 0.65
N GLN A 129 10.92 -23.33 1.73
CA GLN A 129 10.66 -24.19 2.89
C GLN A 129 9.90 -25.48 2.57
N SER A 130 9.03 -25.42 1.55
CA SER A 130 8.22 -26.56 1.10
C SER A 130 8.90 -27.38 -0.01
N GLY A 131 10.13 -27.04 -0.42
CA GLY A 131 10.81 -27.68 -1.55
C GLY A 131 10.11 -27.45 -2.91
N MET A 132 9.27 -26.44 -3.02
CA MET A 132 8.48 -26.12 -4.20
C MET A 132 9.08 -24.98 -5.05
N LEU A 133 10.23 -24.46 -4.63
CA LEU A 133 10.93 -23.43 -5.41
C LEU A 133 11.45 -24.04 -6.71
N ARG A 134 11.13 -23.40 -7.84
CA ARG A 134 11.57 -23.88 -9.15
C ARG A 134 13.10 -23.73 -9.29
N GLN A 135 13.76 -24.80 -9.70
CA GLN A 135 15.23 -24.86 -9.82
C GLN A 135 15.73 -24.52 -11.24
N CYS A 136 14.85 -24.41 -12.23
CA CYS A 136 15.24 -24.12 -13.61
C CYS A 136 15.25 -22.61 -13.87
N GLY A 137 16.25 -22.15 -14.66
CA GLY A 137 16.40 -20.74 -15.03
C GLY A 137 15.46 -20.23 -16.13
N GLU A 138 14.50 -21.05 -16.59
CA GLU A 138 13.54 -20.62 -17.59
C GLU A 138 12.43 -19.77 -16.99
N PRO A 139 11.98 -18.71 -17.69
CA PRO A 139 10.86 -17.88 -17.22
C PRO A 139 9.59 -18.73 -17.01
N GLY A 140 8.82 -18.39 -16.00
CA GLY A 140 7.48 -18.91 -15.81
C GLY A 140 6.48 -18.29 -16.80
N THR A 141 5.31 -18.91 -16.90
CA THR A 141 4.16 -18.32 -17.59
C THR A 141 3.20 -17.72 -16.57
N ALA A 142 2.59 -16.59 -16.92
CA ALA A 142 1.52 -15.97 -16.16
C ALA A 142 0.23 -16.02 -16.99
N VAL A 143 -0.87 -16.42 -16.36
CA VAL A 143 -2.21 -16.37 -16.93
C VAL A 143 -3.02 -15.41 -16.09
N PHE A 144 -3.62 -14.41 -16.72
CA PHE A 144 -4.50 -13.44 -16.08
C PHE A 144 -5.95 -13.79 -16.42
N GLU A 145 -6.76 -13.95 -15.38
CA GLU A 145 -8.18 -14.27 -15.51
C GLU A 145 -9.00 -13.23 -14.76
N ASN A 146 -10.13 -12.83 -15.32
CA ASN A 146 -11.10 -11.94 -14.71
C ASN A 146 -12.47 -12.60 -14.74
N SER A 147 -13.28 -12.37 -13.70
CA SER A 147 -14.66 -12.86 -13.63
C SER A 147 -15.63 -12.11 -14.56
N LEU A 148 -15.23 -10.94 -15.07
CA LEU A 148 -15.95 -10.20 -16.08
C LEU A 148 -15.42 -10.63 -17.45
N ASP A 149 -16.32 -11.06 -18.35
CA ASP A 149 -15.98 -11.48 -19.71
C ASP A 149 -15.80 -10.26 -20.64
N GLU A 150 -14.91 -9.35 -20.22
CA GLU A 150 -14.59 -8.11 -20.92
C GLU A 150 -13.07 -8.04 -21.17
N PRO A 151 -12.59 -8.29 -22.40
CA PRO A 151 -11.16 -8.27 -22.74
C PRO A 151 -10.46 -6.95 -22.40
N GLU A 152 -11.17 -5.83 -22.44
CA GLU A 152 -10.64 -4.51 -22.14
C GLU A 152 -10.22 -4.34 -20.66
N ILE A 153 -10.80 -5.12 -19.75
CA ILE A 153 -10.46 -5.08 -18.33
C ILE A 153 -9.10 -5.73 -18.07
N LEU A 154 -8.75 -6.77 -18.84
CA LEU A 154 -7.44 -7.42 -18.74
C LEU A 154 -6.31 -6.62 -19.40
N ALA A 155 -6.64 -5.64 -20.23
CA ALA A 155 -5.69 -4.79 -20.94
C ALA A 155 -5.33 -3.49 -20.18
N ARG A 156 -6.00 -3.20 -19.09
CA ARG A 156 -5.76 -2.02 -18.23
C ARG A 156 -4.75 -2.33 -17.13
#